data_143bc42bf4593682b1d208454d155143
#
_entry.id   143bc42bf4593682b1d208454d155143
#
_cell.length_a   1.000
_cell.length_b   1.000
_cell.length_c   1.000
_cell.angle_alpha   90.00
_cell.angle_beta   90.00
_cell.angle_gamma   90.00
#
_symmetry.space_group_name_H-M   'P 1'
#
loop_
_entity.id
_entity.type
_entity.pdbx_description
1 polymer ?
#
loop_
_entity_poly.entity_id
_entity_poly.type
_entity_poly.pdbx_seq_one_letter_code
_entity_poly.pdbx_strand_id
1 'polypeptide(L)'
;MRRWLTPWIIAPLLALCGCASVDPQVYQAEQPTLDLFRYFDGTVDAWGYFSDRSGQVVKRFKVVIQGRVQGDVLTLEEDFHYSDGSTSRRVWTITRQNTNSFTGTASDVVGQASGQRYGNALHWTYVMALPVDGTTYHVDFDDWMYLQDDTVMLNKSVMRKFGFTLGEVILSFRKRP
;
A
#
# COMPACT_ATOMS: atom_id res chain seq x y z
N MET A 1 3.00 27.64 -66.23
CA MET A 1 2.08 27.27 -65.12
C MET A 1 2.82 26.33 -64.15
N ARG A 2 3.33 26.88 -63.01
CA ARG A 2 4.07 26.10 -61.99
C ARG A 2 3.09 25.79 -60.85
N ARG A 3 2.68 24.53 -60.72
CA ARG A 3 1.86 24.04 -59.58
C ARG A 3 2.73 23.90 -58.36
N TRP A 4 2.46 24.70 -57.31
CA TRP A 4 3.08 24.58 -56.01
C TRP A 4 2.40 23.44 -55.23
N LEU A 5 3.14 22.37 -54.90
CA LEU A 5 2.72 21.31 -54.00
C LEU A 5 3.06 21.76 -52.58
N THR A 6 2.07 22.05 -51.76
CA THR A 6 2.22 22.28 -50.33
C THR A 6 2.41 20.93 -49.61
N PRO A 7 3.48 20.73 -48.83
CA PRO A 7 3.60 19.50 -48.04
C PRO A 7 2.69 19.59 -46.81
N TRP A 8 1.80 18.61 -46.67
CA TRP A 8 1.03 18.39 -45.45
C TRP A 8 1.95 17.86 -44.36
N ILE A 9 2.23 18.67 -43.33
CA ILE A 9 2.94 18.24 -42.12
C ILE A 9 1.92 17.48 -41.26
N ILE A 10 1.99 16.15 -41.28
CA ILE A 10 1.26 15.28 -40.33
C ILE A 10 2.06 15.30 -39.02
N ALA A 11 1.61 16.09 -38.04
CA ALA A 11 2.13 16.09 -36.71
C ALA A 11 1.67 14.76 -36.02
N PRO A 12 2.58 13.93 -35.49
CA PRO A 12 2.18 12.77 -34.74
C PRO A 12 1.55 13.22 -33.42
N LEU A 13 0.27 12.89 -33.22
CA LEU A 13 -0.44 13.04 -31.96
C LEU A 13 0.11 11.99 -30.98
N LEU A 14 1.09 12.36 -30.16
CA LEU A 14 1.55 11.53 -29.05
C LEU A 14 0.41 11.44 -28.02
N ALA A 15 -0.34 10.34 -28.06
CA ALA A 15 -1.26 9.97 -27.01
C ALA A 15 -0.43 9.65 -25.74
N LEU A 16 -0.38 10.60 -24.81
CA LEU A 16 0.11 10.37 -23.45
C LEU A 16 -0.88 9.42 -22.76
N CYS A 17 -0.62 8.11 -22.84
CA CYS A 17 -1.26 7.12 -21.95
C CYS A 17 -0.73 7.38 -20.53
N GLY A 18 -1.32 8.32 -19.81
CA GLY A 18 -1.14 8.46 -18.37
C GLY A 18 -1.73 7.20 -17.71
N CYS A 19 -0.93 6.47 -16.95
CA CYS A 19 -1.46 5.45 -16.03
C CYS A 19 -2.27 6.19 -14.98
N ALA A 20 -3.60 6.28 -15.15
CA ALA A 20 -4.49 6.78 -14.13
C ALA A 20 -4.47 5.79 -12.96
N SER A 21 -4.17 6.26 -11.74
CA SER A 21 -4.37 5.47 -10.53
C SER A 21 -5.88 5.21 -10.35
N VAL A 22 -6.21 4.03 -9.81
CA VAL A 22 -7.62 3.70 -9.49
C VAL A 22 -8.12 4.67 -8.40
N ASP A 23 -9.28 5.30 -8.62
CA ASP A 23 -9.95 6.10 -7.59
C ASP A 23 -10.57 5.14 -6.55
N PRO A 24 -10.21 5.24 -5.24
CA PRO A 24 -10.77 4.39 -4.21
C PRO A 24 -12.31 4.45 -4.13
N GLN A 25 -12.94 5.53 -4.55
CA GLN A 25 -14.40 5.70 -4.53
C GLN A 25 -15.15 4.66 -5.39
N VAL A 26 -14.50 4.03 -6.38
CA VAL A 26 -15.12 2.98 -7.19
C VAL A 26 -15.59 1.78 -6.35
N TYR A 27 -15.00 1.58 -5.15
CA TYR A 27 -15.35 0.52 -4.21
C TYR A 27 -16.46 0.90 -3.22
N GLN A 28 -17.06 2.10 -3.33
CA GLN A 28 -18.05 2.61 -2.34
C GLN A 28 -19.21 1.63 -2.04
N ALA A 29 -19.65 0.87 -3.04
CA ALA A 29 -20.77 -0.07 -2.90
C ALA A 29 -20.33 -1.50 -2.48
N GLU A 30 -19.02 -1.77 -2.45
CA GLU A 30 -18.51 -3.12 -2.16
C GLU A 30 -18.66 -3.51 -0.69
N GLN A 31 -18.97 -4.80 -0.47
CA GLN A 31 -19.18 -5.38 0.84
C GLN A 31 -18.20 -6.54 1.12
N PRO A 32 -17.91 -6.86 2.39
CA PRO A 32 -18.36 -6.14 3.61
C PRO A 32 -17.65 -4.78 3.74
N THR A 33 -18.36 -3.79 4.29
CA THR A 33 -17.74 -2.47 4.52
C THR A 33 -16.61 -2.58 5.53
N LEU A 34 -15.41 -2.13 5.15
CA LEU A 34 -14.24 -2.13 6.03
C LEU A 34 -14.40 -1.06 7.13
N ASP A 35 -14.40 -1.46 8.37
CA ASP A 35 -14.07 -0.60 9.50
C ASP A 35 -12.63 -0.89 9.93
N LEU A 36 -11.71 -0.01 9.54
CA LEU A 36 -10.27 -0.19 9.77
C LEU A 36 -9.93 -0.36 11.25
N PHE A 37 -10.56 0.45 12.11
CA PHE A 37 -10.29 0.45 13.54
C PHE A 37 -10.85 -0.83 14.19
N ARG A 38 -12.08 -1.22 13.86
CA ARG A 38 -12.65 -2.48 14.33
C ARG A 38 -11.87 -3.69 13.85
N TYR A 39 -11.40 -3.68 12.61
CA TYR A 39 -10.66 -4.81 12.04
C TYR A 39 -9.34 -5.02 12.77
N PHE A 40 -8.58 -3.97 13.03
CA PHE A 40 -7.27 -4.08 13.66
C PHE A 40 -7.29 -3.98 15.19
N ASP A 41 -8.42 -3.72 15.85
CA ASP A 41 -8.50 -3.77 17.32
C ASP A 41 -8.39 -5.22 17.80
N GLY A 42 -7.31 -5.55 18.56
CA GLY A 42 -6.95 -6.90 18.97
C GLY A 42 -5.80 -7.50 18.18
N THR A 43 -5.80 -8.83 17.97
CA THR A 43 -4.70 -9.54 17.32
C THR A 43 -5.04 -9.92 15.89
N VAL A 44 -4.13 -9.61 14.97
CA VAL A 44 -4.19 -10.00 13.57
C VAL A 44 -2.90 -10.73 13.18
N ASP A 45 -3.00 -11.91 12.59
CA ASP A 45 -1.87 -12.57 11.94
C ASP A 45 -1.82 -12.18 10.47
N ALA A 46 -0.59 -12.03 9.94
CA ALA A 46 -0.40 -11.82 8.51
C ALA A 46 0.73 -12.68 7.96
N TRP A 47 0.60 -13.07 6.70
CA TRP A 47 1.60 -13.83 5.95
C TRP A 47 1.79 -13.16 4.61
N GLY A 48 3.05 -12.99 4.20
CA GLY A 48 3.33 -12.34 2.96
C GLY A 48 4.72 -12.64 2.39
N TYR A 49 4.97 -12.02 1.27
CA TYR A 49 6.26 -12.08 0.61
C TYR A 49 6.57 -10.78 -0.14
N PHE A 50 7.85 -10.55 -0.31
CA PHE A 50 8.39 -9.56 -1.25
C PHE A 50 8.74 -10.26 -2.55
N SER A 51 8.35 -9.69 -3.69
CA SER A 51 8.86 -10.05 -5.00
C SER A 51 9.58 -8.86 -5.63
N ASP A 52 10.62 -9.16 -6.41
CA ASP A 52 11.31 -8.14 -7.20
C ASP A 52 10.49 -7.76 -8.45
N ARG A 53 11.04 -6.86 -9.28
CA ARG A 53 10.40 -6.40 -10.51
C ARG A 53 10.19 -7.50 -11.57
N SER A 54 10.90 -8.64 -11.45
CA SER A 54 10.71 -9.80 -12.35
C SER A 54 9.60 -10.73 -11.88
N GLY A 55 9.04 -10.49 -10.66
CA GLY A 55 8.07 -11.35 -10.00
C GLY A 55 8.70 -12.48 -9.19
N GLN A 56 10.05 -12.56 -9.09
CA GLN A 56 10.72 -13.54 -8.26
C GLN A 56 10.50 -13.21 -6.78
N VAL A 57 10.02 -14.20 -5.99
CA VAL A 57 9.90 -14.07 -4.53
C VAL A 57 11.30 -14.07 -3.92
N VAL A 58 11.67 -12.94 -3.31
CA VAL A 58 13.00 -12.74 -2.71
C VAL A 58 12.99 -12.93 -1.20
N LYS A 59 11.85 -12.72 -0.54
CA LYS A 59 11.74 -12.88 0.92
C LYS A 59 10.29 -13.15 1.34
N ARG A 60 10.07 -14.16 2.18
CA ARG A 60 8.77 -14.42 2.81
C ARG A 60 8.81 -13.98 4.26
N PHE A 61 7.64 -13.67 4.83
CA PHE A 61 7.55 -13.27 6.22
C PHE A 61 6.18 -13.60 6.81
N LYS A 62 6.16 -13.66 8.14
CA LYS A 62 4.96 -13.71 8.96
C LYS A 62 4.99 -12.51 9.91
N VAL A 63 3.81 -11.94 10.19
CA VAL A 63 3.66 -10.81 11.12
C VAL A 63 2.61 -11.16 12.16
N VAL A 64 2.88 -10.83 13.40
CA VAL A 64 1.85 -10.77 14.45
C VAL A 64 1.62 -9.29 14.74
N ILE A 65 0.39 -8.85 14.61
CA ILE A 65 -0.04 -7.47 14.78
C ILE A 65 -0.89 -7.37 16.03
N GLN A 66 -0.50 -6.49 16.96
CA GLN A 66 -1.29 -6.16 18.13
C GLN A 66 -1.86 -4.74 17.93
N GLY A 67 -3.16 -4.65 17.75
CA GLY A 67 -3.85 -3.38 17.56
C GLY A 67 -4.54 -2.91 18.82
N ARG A 68 -4.52 -1.60 19.06
CA ARG A 68 -5.27 -0.92 20.13
C ARG A 68 -5.90 0.35 19.64
N VAL A 69 -7.18 0.49 19.89
CA VAL A 69 -7.95 1.71 19.59
C VAL A 69 -8.13 2.56 20.85
N GLN A 70 -7.81 3.84 20.74
CA GLN A 70 -8.04 4.84 21.76
C GLN A 70 -8.63 6.11 21.09
N GLY A 71 -9.95 6.27 21.15
CA GLY A 71 -10.64 7.34 20.44
C GLY A 71 -10.42 7.26 18.92
N ASP A 72 -9.88 8.31 18.34
CA ASP A 72 -9.57 8.38 16.91
C ASP A 72 -8.13 7.93 16.57
N VAL A 73 -7.46 7.25 17.48
CA VAL A 73 -6.10 6.73 17.29
C VAL A 73 -6.11 5.21 17.36
N LEU A 74 -5.53 4.57 16.35
CA LEU A 74 -5.21 3.14 16.27
C LEU A 74 -3.71 2.97 16.29
N THR A 75 -3.19 2.25 17.29
CA THR A 75 -1.78 1.84 17.35
C THR A 75 -1.67 0.39 16.91
N LEU A 76 -0.77 0.09 15.94
CA LEU A 76 -0.45 -1.27 15.51
C LEU A 76 1.00 -1.57 15.84
N GLU A 77 1.21 -2.56 16.69
CA GLU A 77 2.54 -3.11 16.98
C GLU A 77 2.73 -4.37 16.13
N GLU A 78 3.67 -4.32 15.19
CA GLU A 78 3.91 -5.36 14.19
C GLU A 78 5.23 -6.08 14.46
N ASP A 79 5.19 -7.35 14.79
CA ASP A 79 6.37 -8.20 14.99
C ASP A 79 6.56 -9.11 13.77
N PHE A 80 7.62 -8.84 12.99
CA PHE A 80 7.96 -9.55 11.75
C PHE A 80 8.93 -10.71 12.00
N HIS A 81 8.65 -11.84 11.38
CA HIS A 81 9.51 -13.02 11.32
C HIS A 81 9.76 -13.37 9.86
N TYR A 82 11.00 -13.26 9.41
CA TYR A 82 11.38 -13.48 8.01
C TYR A 82 11.88 -14.91 7.77
N SER A 83 11.83 -15.36 6.51
CA SER A 83 12.23 -16.70 6.09
C SER A 83 13.74 -16.97 6.22
N ASP A 84 14.56 -15.95 6.38
CA ASP A 84 15.99 -16.05 6.67
C ASP A 84 16.32 -16.10 8.18
N GLY A 85 15.28 -16.15 9.02
CA GLY A 85 15.40 -16.18 10.49
C GLY A 85 15.55 -14.81 11.14
N SER A 86 15.68 -13.72 10.35
CA SER A 86 15.73 -12.37 10.89
C SER A 86 14.35 -11.92 11.40
N THR A 87 14.35 -10.93 12.30
CA THR A 87 13.13 -10.32 12.85
C THR A 87 13.21 -8.82 12.78
N SER A 88 12.07 -8.15 12.75
CA SER A 88 11.97 -6.70 12.92
C SER A 88 10.67 -6.33 13.62
N ARG A 89 10.60 -5.11 14.14
CA ARG A 89 9.40 -4.55 14.74
C ARG A 89 9.11 -3.20 14.14
N ARG A 90 7.83 -2.93 13.89
CA ARG A 90 7.30 -1.63 13.48
C ARG A 90 6.12 -1.26 14.35
N VAL A 91 5.96 0.02 14.62
CA VAL A 91 4.76 0.53 15.30
C VAL A 91 4.16 1.62 14.43
N TRP A 92 2.92 1.43 14.00
CA TRP A 92 2.11 2.45 13.37
C TRP A 92 1.26 3.18 14.41
N THR A 93 1.18 4.49 14.25
CA THR A 93 0.16 5.33 14.89
C THR A 93 -0.71 5.89 13.78
N ILE A 94 -1.96 5.42 13.71
CA ILE A 94 -2.93 5.78 12.67
C ILE A 94 -4.01 6.64 13.30
N THR A 95 -4.28 7.82 12.72
CA THR A 95 -5.28 8.75 13.20
C THR A 95 -6.41 8.88 12.19
N ARG A 96 -7.64 8.74 12.65
CA ARG A 96 -8.84 8.98 11.86
C ARG A 96 -9.03 10.49 11.67
N GLN A 97 -9.07 10.96 10.44
CA GLN A 97 -9.31 12.35 10.11
C GLN A 97 -10.82 12.63 9.89
N ASN A 98 -11.48 11.68 9.26
CA ASN A 98 -12.94 11.64 9.07
C ASN A 98 -13.37 10.19 8.77
N THR A 99 -14.63 10.00 8.35
CA THR A 99 -15.22 8.67 8.08
C THR A 99 -14.39 7.83 7.09
N ASN A 100 -13.76 8.47 6.10
CA ASN A 100 -13.09 7.78 5.00
C ASN A 100 -11.59 8.08 4.89
N SER A 101 -11.05 9.01 5.69
CA SER A 101 -9.66 9.46 5.58
C SER A 101 -8.90 9.21 6.86
N PHE A 102 -7.67 8.75 6.71
CA PHE A 102 -6.75 8.41 7.79
C PHE A 102 -5.36 8.95 7.47
N THR A 103 -4.59 9.22 8.52
CA THR A 103 -3.16 9.50 8.42
C THR A 103 -2.41 8.58 9.34
N GLY A 104 -1.12 8.32 9.06
CA GLY A 104 -0.32 7.45 9.91
C GLY A 104 1.15 7.79 9.90
N THR A 105 1.82 7.41 10.99
CA THR A 105 3.27 7.52 11.13
C THR A 105 3.87 6.23 11.65
N ALA A 106 5.09 5.91 11.22
CA ALA A 106 5.93 4.86 11.78
C ALA A 106 7.39 5.33 11.73
N SER A 107 8.29 4.66 12.48
CA SER A 107 9.69 5.09 12.60
C SER A 107 10.48 5.04 11.29
N ASP A 108 10.07 4.19 10.36
CA ASP A 108 10.66 4.00 9.04
C ASP A 108 9.87 4.69 7.91
N VAL A 109 8.83 5.48 8.27
CA VAL A 109 8.04 6.28 7.32
C VAL A 109 8.52 7.71 7.31
N VAL A 110 8.79 8.23 6.11
CA VAL A 110 9.22 9.63 5.90
C VAL A 110 7.97 10.52 5.89
N GLY A 111 7.89 11.42 6.87
CA GLY A 111 6.71 12.28 7.01
C GLY A 111 5.49 11.52 7.50
N GLN A 112 4.40 11.57 6.75
CA GLN A 112 3.12 10.99 7.13
C GLN A 112 2.53 10.17 5.97
N ALA A 113 1.98 9.01 6.30
CA ALA A 113 1.18 8.20 5.39
C ALA A 113 -0.23 8.76 5.27
N SER A 114 -0.89 8.50 4.13
CA SER A 114 -2.26 8.90 3.84
C SER A 114 -3.10 7.70 3.42
N GLY A 115 -4.32 7.58 3.95
CA GLY A 115 -5.25 6.51 3.64
C GLY A 115 -6.64 6.99 3.29
N GLN A 116 -7.28 6.30 2.34
CA GLN A 116 -8.68 6.49 1.97
C GLN A 116 -9.40 5.15 1.93
N ARG A 117 -10.53 5.06 2.60
CA ARG A 117 -11.36 3.87 2.70
C ARG A 117 -12.71 4.09 2.03
N TYR A 118 -13.09 3.18 1.11
CA TYR A 118 -14.42 3.13 0.51
C TYR A 118 -14.88 1.67 0.37
N GLY A 119 -16.11 1.38 0.79
CA GLY A 119 -16.64 0.02 0.82
C GLY A 119 -15.72 -0.94 1.56
N ASN A 120 -15.30 -2.01 0.91
CA ASN A 120 -14.37 -3.01 1.45
C ASN A 120 -12.88 -2.68 1.26
N ALA A 121 -12.55 -1.57 0.58
CA ALA A 121 -11.18 -1.23 0.20
C ALA A 121 -10.57 -0.11 1.05
N LEU A 122 -9.27 -0.22 1.32
CA LEU A 122 -8.41 0.86 1.82
C LEU A 122 -7.25 1.04 0.84
N HIS A 123 -7.07 2.25 0.38
CA HIS A 123 -5.87 2.69 -0.34
C HIS A 123 -4.97 3.45 0.63
N TRP A 124 -3.72 3.01 0.79
CA TRP A 124 -2.76 3.55 1.74
C TRP A 124 -1.45 3.86 1.05
N THR A 125 -0.95 5.09 1.17
CA THR A 125 0.26 5.54 0.49
C THR A 125 1.25 6.17 1.47
N TYR A 126 2.54 5.87 1.31
CA TYR A 126 3.61 6.41 2.14
C TYR A 126 4.98 6.30 1.47
N VAL A 127 5.95 7.01 2.00
CA VAL A 127 7.37 6.88 1.64
C VAL A 127 8.09 6.18 2.77
N MET A 128 8.75 5.07 2.48
CA MET A 128 9.53 4.30 3.46
C MET A 128 11.02 4.58 3.29
N ALA A 129 11.72 4.78 4.39
CA ALA A 129 13.18 4.85 4.46
C ALA A 129 13.75 3.44 4.64
N LEU A 130 14.17 2.81 3.53
CA LEU A 130 14.70 1.45 3.51
C LEU A 130 16.23 1.45 3.58
N PRO A 131 16.85 0.88 4.62
CA PRO A 131 18.28 0.65 4.65
C PRO A 131 18.65 -0.55 3.78
N VAL A 132 19.54 -0.34 2.80
CA VAL A 132 20.08 -1.38 1.92
C VAL A 132 21.57 -1.14 1.81
N ASP A 133 22.39 -2.11 2.20
CA ASP A 133 23.87 -2.07 2.11
C ASP A 133 24.49 -0.76 2.64
N GLY A 134 24.00 -0.29 3.80
CA GLY A 134 24.50 0.93 4.44
C GLY A 134 24.00 2.24 3.84
N THR A 135 23.15 2.20 2.82
CA THR A 135 22.52 3.37 2.22
C THR A 135 21.03 3.35 2.49
N THR A 136 20.43 4.50 2.84
CA THR A 136 18.98 4.62 3.03
C THR A 136 18.32 5.10 1.73
N TYR A 137 17.37 4.30 1.24
CA TYR A 137 16.57 4.62 0.06
C TYR A 137 15.16 5.02 0.48
N HIS A 138 14.68 6.13 -0.05
CA HIS A 138 13.27 6.50 0.06
C HIS A 138 12.50 5.83 -1.07
N VAL A 139 11.54 4.98 -0.71
CA VAL A 139 10.75 4.15 -1.63
C VAL A 139 9.27 4.47 -1.43
N ASP A 140 8.58 4.77 -2.52
CA ASP A 140 7.14 5.01 -2.53
C ASP A 140 6.39 3.67 -2.44
N PHE A 141 5.47 3.57 -1.49
CA PHE A 141 4.57 2.45 -1.29
C PHE A 141 3.14 2.86 -1.64
N ASP A 142 2.49 2.03 -2.44
CA ASP A 142 1.13 2.17 -2.92
C ASP A 142 0.39 0.88 -2.57
N ASP A 143 -0.30 0.91 -1.42
CA ASP A 143 -0.92 -0.24 -0.79
C ASP A 143 -2.42 -0.25 -1.06
N TRP A 144 -2.93 -1.38 -1.54
CA TRP A 144 -4.34 -1.65 -1.63
C TRP A 144 -4.71 -2.83 -0.75
N MET A 145 -5.65 -2.61 0.16
CA MET A 145 -6.19 -3.63 1.06
C MET A 145 -7.67 -3.85 0.75
N TYR A 146 -8.09 -5.11 0.74
CA TYR A 146 -9.46 -5.50 0.41
C TYR A 146 -9.98 -6.49 1.45
N LEU A 147 -10.98 -6.06 2.24
CA LEU A 147 -11.66 -6.94 3.18
C LEU A 147 -12.47 -7.97 2.40
N GLN A 148 -12.26 -9.26 2.69
CA GLN A 148 -12.95 -10.37 2.02
C GLN A 148 -14.16 -10.85 2.82
N ASP A 149 -14.00 -10.94 4.13
CA ASP A 149 -15.01 -11.29 5.12
C ASP A 149 -14.66 -10.62 6.47
N ASP A 150 -15.37 -10.93 7.54
CA ASP A 150 -15.15 -10.31 8.86
C ASP A 150 -13.73 -10.56 9.43
N THR A 151 -12.98 -11.52 8.88
CA THR A 151 -11.69 -11.98 9.42
C THR A 151 -10.53 -11.85 8.46
N VAL A 152 -10.76 -11.98 7.16
CA VAL A 152 -9.71 -12.03 6.13
C VAL A 152 -9.65 -10.75 5.33
N MET A 153 -8.43 -10.19 5.20
CA MET A 153 -8.15 -9.06 4.34
C MET A 153 -6.92 -9.36 3.48
N LEU A 154 -6.97 -9.03 2.21
CA LEU A 154 -5.85 -9.15 1.27
C LEU A 154 -5.22 -7.80 1.02
N ASN A 155 -3.89 -7.77 0.87
CA ASN A 155 -3.14 -6.57 0.53
C ASN A 155 -2.20 -6.85 -0.64
N LYS A 156 -2.16 -5.89 -1.53
CA LYS A 156 -1.13 -5.75 -2.55
C LYS A 156 -0.50 -4.37 -2.42
N SER A 157 0.82 -4.33 -2.28
CA SER A 157 1.61 -3.11 -2.24
C SER A 157 2.59 -3.08 -3.42
N VAL A 158 2.66 -1.96 -4.11
CA VAL A 158 3.64 -1.72 -5.17
C VAL A 158 4.70 -0.75 -4.66
N MET A 159 5.95 -1.18 -4.75
CA MET A 159 7.12 -0.37 -4.38
C MET A 159 7.67 0.35 -5.60
N ARG A 160 7.81 1.68 -5.51
CA ARG A 160 8.35 2.50 -6.60
C ARG A 160 9.46 3.43 -6.14
N LYS A 161 10.35 3.75 -7.06
CA LYS A 161 11.35 4.81 -6.90
C LYS A 161 11.53 5.53 -8.22
N PHE A 162 11.48 6.86 -8.19
CA PHE A 162 11.56 7.69 -9.39
C PHE A 162 10.59 7.26 -10.51
N GLY A 163 9.39 6.77 -10.14
CA GLY A 163 8.38 6.26 -11.07
C GLY A 163 8.59 4.81 -11.56
N PHE A 164 9.73 4.19 -11.28
CA PHE A 164 10.00 2.81 -11.66
C PHE A 164 9.55 1.84 -10.56
N THR A 165 8.85 0.77 -10.95
CA THR A 165 8.50 -0.33 -10.04
C THR A 165 9.76 -1.10 -9.65
N LEU A 166 9.98 -1.24 -8.33
CA LEU A 166 11.07 -2.02 -7.75
C LEU A 166 10.65 -3.46 -7.44
N GLY A 167 9.38 -3.65 -7.12
CA GLY A 167 8.79 -4.91 -6.73
C GLY A 167 7.44 -4.74 -6.07
N GLU A 168 6.92 -5.84 -5.52
CA GLU A 168 5.62 -5.89 -4.88
C GLU A 168 5.69 -6.61 -3.53
N VAL A 169 4.76 -6.26 -2.64
CA VAL A 169 4.50 -6.99 -1.41
C VAL A 169 3.07 -7.50 -1.47
N ILE A 170 2.89 -8.79 -1.21
CA ILE A 170 1.57 -9.40 -1.09
C ILE A 170 1.42 -9.89 0.34
N LEU A 171 0.28 -9.55 0.99
CA LEU A 171 -0.08 -10.06 2.31
C LEU A 171 -1.50 -10.60 2.33
N SER A 172 -1.69 -11.60 3.19
CA SER A 172 -3.00 -12.02 3.67
C SER A 172 -3.05 -11.80 5.17
N PHE A 173 -4.05 -11.07 5.65
CA PHE A 173 -4.30 -10.84 7.07
C PHE A 173 -5.45 -11.73 7.53
N ARG A 174 -5.36 -12.21 8.77
CA ARG A 174 -6.45 -12.90 9.46
C ARG A 174 -6.59 -12.38 10.89
N LYS A 175 -7.73 -11.77 11.16
CA LYS A 175 -8.09 -11.36 12.53
C LYS A 175 -8.33 -12.60 13.37
N ARG A 176 -7.76 -12.64 14.58
CA ARG A 176 -8.06 -13.68 15.58
C ARG A 176 -9.42 -13.40 16.23
N PRO A 177 -10.13 -14.48 16.67
CA PRO A 177 -11.40 -14.34 17.42
C PRO A 177 -11.23 -13.52 18.70
#